data_57cc12a84e437939d1e56f560c833882
#
_entry.id   57cc12a84e437939d1e56f560c833882
#
_cell.length_a   1.000
_cell.length_b   1.000
_cell.length_c   1.000
_cell.angle_alpha   90.00
_cell.angle_beta   90.00
_cell.angle_gamma   90.00
#
_symmetry.space_group_name_H-M   'P 1'
#
loop_
_entity.id
_entity.type
_entity.pdbx_description
1 polymer ?
#
loop_
_entity_poly.entity_id
_entity_poly.type
_entity_poly.pdbx_seq_one_letter_code
_entity_poly.pdbx_strand_id
1 'polypeptide(L)'
;MKSDTTHKPSYTQPRLFGPESTSSGVAELFPAVWNAAEDLANPIASVRQLALECLENTGASRISPLVSYLIATRLNDPDIELRSQVVRILGNALAPDANGDMAPEAVTSQLAYYLSDMRTRQIFGLVEVLVHKPELAPQIIRILNICVFAGNHLIEMANSRKMSLEIRRKAIWLISQVGYLEAIPALERLQIRMETRITGQQSMPFAPPLGVDDSDLLPDVKSALLILRSP
;
A
#
# COMPACT_ATOMS: atom_id res chain seq x y z
N MET A 1 5.22 63.43 -41.47
CA MET A 1 5.97 62.69 -40.44
C MET A 1 5.09 61.53 -40.00
N LYS A 2 5.38 60.33 -40.50
CA LYS A 2 4.72 59.09 -40.08
C LYS A 2 5.68 58.36 -39.13
N SER A 3 5.26 58.17 -37.89
CA SER A 3 6.00 57.40 -36.89
C SER A 3 5.64 55.92 -37.06
N ASP A 4 6.59 55.13 -37.53
CA ASP A 4 6.55 53.66 -37.56
C ASP A 4 6.72 53.13 -36.15
N THR A 5 5.64 52.60 -35.57
CA THR A 5 5.66 51.78 -34.34
C THR A 5 5.95 50.34 -34.74
N THR A 6 7.20 49.95 -34.69
CA THR A 6 7.63 48.54 -34.80
C THR A 6 7.13 47.76 -33.59
N HIS A 7 6.04 47.00 -33.75
CA HIS A 7 5.59 45.99 -32.80
C HIS A 7 6.65 44.85 -32.79
N LYS A 8 7.49 44.79 -31.75
CA LYS A 8 8.26 43.61 -31.43
C LYS A 8 7.28 42.50 -30.95
N PRO A 9 7.23 41.35 -31.60
CA PRO A 9 6.48 40.23 -31.05
C PRO A 9 7.17 39.81 -29.75
N SER A 10 6.46 39.92 -28.60
CA SER A 10 6.89 39.34 -27.36
C SER A 10 6.67 37.81 -27.45
N TYR A 11 7.73 37.10 -27.71
CA TYR A 11 7.72 35.63 -27.52
C TYR A 11 7.56 35.36 -26.03
N THR A 12 6.35 35.08 -25.62
CA THR A 12 6.09 34.47 -24.31
C THR A 12 6.58 33.04 -24.42
N GLN A 13 7.76 32.79 -23.91
CA GLN A 13 8.27 31.44 -23.76
C GLN A 13 7.24 30.64 -22.93
N PRO A 14 6.68 29.50 -23.44
CA PRO A 14 5.78 28.75 -22.62
C PRO A 14 6.53 28.33 -21.34
N ARG A 15 5.98 28.73 -20.19
CA ARG A 15 6.51 28.28 -18.90
C ARG A 15 6.27 26.79 -18.84
N LEU A 16 7.31 26.01 -19.04
CA LEU A 16 7.31 24.55 -18.86
C LEU A 16 6.96 24.15 -17.41
N PHE A 17 7.09 25.12 -16.48
CA PHE A 17 6.76 24.91 -15.06
C PHE A 17 5.91 26.09 -14.59
N GLY A 18 4.70 25.82 -14.11
CA GLY A 18 3.88 26.79 -13.39
C GLY A 18 4.52 27.16 -12.04
N PRO A 19 4.15 28.29 -11.42
CA PRO A 19 4.71 28.72 -10.13
C PRO A 19 4.46 27.71 -9.00
N GLU A 20 3.52 26.78 -9.15
CA GLU A 20 3.20 25.73 -8.16
C GLU A 20 3.97 24.41 -8.40
N SER A 21 4.62 24.26 -9.58
CA SER A 21 5.39 23.04 -9.91
C SER A 21 6.89 23.18 -9.65
N THR A 22 7.34 24.27 -9.07
CA THR A 22 8.78 24.59 -8.94
C THR A 22 9.55 23.70 -7.96
N SER A 23 8.88 22.90 -7.12
CA SER A 23 9.58 21.96 -6.22
C SER A 23 9.59 20.51 -6.71
N SER A 24 8.63 20.11 -7.54
CA SER A 24 8.45 18.69 -7.87
C SER A 24 9.37 18.14 -8.95
N GLY A 25 9.95 18.99 -9.81
CA GLY A 25 10.92 18.55 -10.83
C GLY A 25 12.39 18.83 -10.48
N VAL A 26 12.64 19.57 -9.39
CA VAL A 26 14.01 19.95 -9.02
C VAL A 26 14.77 18.80 -8.36
N ALA A 27 14.08 17.95 -7.61
CA ALA A 27 14.71 16.80 -6.93
C ALA A 27 15.32 15.80 -7.93
N GLU A 28 14.70 15.62 -9.07
CA GLU A 28 15.13 14.71 -10.14
C GLU A 28 16.36 15.20 -10.88
N LEU A 29 16.69 16.50 -10.78
CA LEU A 29 17.89 17.06 -11.38
C LEU A 29 19.16 16.80 -10.56
N PHE A 30 19.02 16.32 -9.32
CA PHE A 30 20.18 15.95 -8.53
C PHE A 30 20.74 14.59 -8.95
N PRO A 31 22.01 14.49 -9.35
CA PRO A 31 22.61 13.24 -9.79
C PRO A 31 22.47 12.09 -8.77
N ALA A 32 22.55 12.41 -7.47
CA ALA A 32 22.38 11.42 -6.42
C ALA A 32 20.97 10.80 -6.39
N VAL A 33 19.92 11.60 -6.62
CA VAL A 33 18.53 11.11 -6.69
C VAL A 33 18.32 10.27 -7.94
N TRP A 34 18.87 10.73 -9.09
CA TRP A 34 18.75 9.98 -10.33
C TRP A 34 19.46 8.63 -10.26
N ASN A 35 20.71 8.58 -9.81
CA ASN A 35 21.46 7.34 -9.64
C ASN A 35 20.75 6.38 -8.68
N ALA A 36 20.23 6.88 -7.54
CA ALA A 36 19.47 6.06 -6.62
C ALA A 36 18.16 5.54 -7.25
N ALA A 37 17.48 6.34 -8.08
CA ALA A 37 16.28 5.90 -8.80
C ALA A 37 16.59 4.76 -9.81
N GLU A 38 17.72 4.83 -10.51
CA GLU A 38 18.19 3.75 -11.38
C GLU A 38 18.57 2.49 -10.58
N ASP A 39 19.23 2.67 -9.44
CA ASP A 39 19.66 1.57 -8.55
C ASP A 39 18.49 0.83 -7.89
N LEU A 40 17.28 1.40 -7.87
CA LEU A 40 16.08 0.65 -7.46
C LEU A 40 15.81 -0.58 -8.35
N ALA A 41 16.30 -0.60 -9.58
CA ALA A 41 16.15 -1.74 -10.49
C ALA A 41 17.33 -2.73 -10.43
N ASN A 42 18.34 -2.48 -9.59
CA ASN A 42 19.54 -3.30 -9.48
C ASN A 42 19.20 -4.73 -9.03
N PRO A 43 19.82 -5.78 -9.60
CA PRO A 43 19.57 -7.16 -9.20
C PRO A 43 19.98 -7.46 -7.76
N ILE A 44 20.95 -6.71 -7.22
CA ILE A 44 21.50 -6.90 -5.88
C ILE A 44 20.63 -6.18 -4.84
N ALA A 45 20.06 -6.93 -3.89
CA ALA A 45 19.16 -6.39 -2.88
C ALA A 45 19.76 -5.26 -2.03
N SER A 46 21.04 -5.39 -1.62
CA SER A 46 21.72 -4.35 -0.84
C SER A 46 21.88 -3.02 -1.59
N VAL A 47 22.06 -3.08 -2.92
CA VAL A 47 22.12 -1.85 -3.74
C VAL A 47 20.75 -1.18 -3.79
N ARG A 48 19.66 -1.95 -3.99
CA ARG A 48 18.30 -1.42 -3.95
C ARG A 48 17.94 -0.82 -2.58
N GLN A 49 18.42 -1.45 -1.50
CA GLN A 49 18.21 -0.94 -0.14
C GLN A 49 18.91 0.41 0.07
N LEU A 50 20.18 0.52 -0.30
CA LEU A 50 20.93 1.78 -0.24
C LEU A 50 20.28 2.88 -1.10
N ALA A 51 19.75 2.50 -2.25
CA ALA A 51 19.00 3.41 -3.11
C ALA A 51 17.73 3.96 -2.42
N LEU A 52 16.94 3.11 -1.77
CA LEU A 52 15.78 3.53 -0.98
C LEU A 52 16.16 4.46 0.16
N GLU A 53 17.24 4.14 0.89
CA GLU A 53 17.76 4.97 1.98
C GLU A 53 18.20 6.35 1.46
N CYS A 54 18.87 6.40 0.32
CA CYS A 54 19.26 7.66 -0.32
C CYS A 54 18.03 8.51 -0.70
N LEU A 55 17.03 7.91 -1.35
CA LEU A 55 15.80 8.59 -1.78
C LEU A 55 14.96 9.08 -0.60
N GLU A 56 14.95 8.34 0.50
CA GLU A 56 14.29 8.75 1.74
C GLU A 56 15.03 9.91 2.42
N ASN A 57 16.35 9.77 2.62
CA ASN A 57 17.18 10.78 3.29
C ASN A 57 17.22 12.13 2.54
N THR A 58 17.13 12.09 1.22
CA THR A 58 17.04 13.32 0.39
C THR A 58 15.63 13.92 0.39
N GLY A 59 14.63 13.24 0.95
CA GLY A 59 13.24 13.65 0.91
C GLY A 59 12.60 13.52 -0.49
N ALA A 60 13.32 12.99 -1.47
CA ALA A 60 12.87 12.92 -2.86
C ALA A 60 11.56 12.10 -3.00
N SER A 61 11.37 11.08 -2.16
CA SER A 61 10.16 10.27 -2.10
C SER A 61 8.89 11.06 -1.75
N ARG A 62 9.02 12.23 -1.13
CA ARG A 62 7.90 13.06 -0.70
C ARG A 62 7.64 14.24 -1.62
N ILE A 63 8.62 14.66 -2.42
CA ILE A 63 8.53 15.86 -3.26
C ILE A 63 8.49 15.57 -4.76
N SER A 64 8.98 14.39 -5.21
CA SER A 64 8.96 13.99 -6.62
C SER A 64 7.90 12.91 -6.89
N PRO A 65 6.90 13.19 -7.76
CA PRO A 65 5.93 12.20 -8.21
C PRO A 65 6.57 10.99 -8.90
N LEU A 66 7.63 11.23 -9.69
CA LEU A 66 8.35 10.17 -10.38
C LEU A 66 9.07 9.24 -9.41
N VAL A 67 9.79 9.81 -8.43
CA VAL A 67 10.51 9.02 -7.42
C VAL A 67 9.54 8.20 -6.58
N SER A 68 8.44 8.79 -6.10
CA SER A 68 7.42 8.07 -5.34
C SER A 68 6.78 6.93 -6.16
N TYR A 69 6.53 7.15 -7.44
CA TYR A 69 6.05 6.09 -8.34
C TYR A 69 7.07 4.96 -8.49
N LEU A 70 8.35 5.27 -8.73
CA LEU A 70 9.41 4.26 -8.83
C LEU A 70 9.54 3.43 -7.54
N ILE A 71 9.47 4.08 -6.38
CA ILE A 71 9.44 3.38 -5.08
C ILE A 71 8.21 2.48 -4.98
N ALA A 72 7.02 2.96 -5.38
CA ALA A 72 5.79 2.17 -5.33
C ALA A 72 5.87 0.89 -6.18
N THR A 73 6.59 0.90 -7.30
CA THR A 73 6.82 -0.31 -8.11
C THR A 73 7.57 -1.41 -7.34
N ARG A 74 8.31 -1.07 -6.28
CA ARG A 74 9.07 -2.01 -5.44
C ARG A 74 8.21 -2.71 -4.38
N LEU A 75 6.90 -2.44 -4.28
CA LEU A 75 5.97 -3.23 -3.45
C LEU A 75 5.97 -4.73 -3.76
N ASN A 76 6.42 -5.12 -4.95
CA ASN A 76 6.57 -6.52 -5.38
C ASN A 76 8.01 -7.05 -5.26
N ASP A 77 8.91 -6.34 -4.59
CA ASP A 77 10.29 -6.80 -4.45
C ASP A 77 10.33 -8.17 -3.75
N PRO A 78 11.21 -9.10 -4.17
CA PRO A 78 11.32 -10.39 -3.52
C PRO A 78 11.83 -10.31 -2.07
N ASP A 79 12.58 -9.27 -1.73
CA ASP A 79 13.13 -9.06 -0.39
C ASP A 79 12.09 -8.43 0.53
N ILE A 80 11.81 -9.07 1.67
CA ILE A 80 10.78 -8.64 2.63
C ILE A 80 11.21 -7.36 3.39
N GLU A 81 12.51 -7.21 3.68
CA GLU A 81 13.01 -6.01 4.36
C GLU A 81 12.88 -4.80 3.45
N LEU A 82 13.19 -4.97 2.17
CA LEU A 82 13.06 -3.93 1.17
C LEU A 82 11.57 -3.55 0.98
N ARG A 83 10.66 -4.54 0.88
CA ARG A 83 9.21 -4.25 0.84
C ARG A 83 8.75 -3.50 2.10
N SER A 84 9.27 -3.86 3.28
CA SER A 84 8.94 -3.18 4.54
C SER A 84 9.36 -1.72 4.53
N GLN A 85 10.55 -1.44 3.99
CA GLN A 85 11.04 -0.07 3.82
C GLN A 85 10.19 0.71 2.82
N VAL A 86 9.83 0.10 1.69
CA VAL A 86 8.91 0.70 0.69
C VAL A 86 7.57 1.06 1.33
N VAL A 87 6.95 0.14 2.08
CA VAL A 87 5.69 0.38 2.78
C VAL A 87 5.80 1.56 3.75
N ARG A 88 6.90 1.62 4.51
CA ARG A 88 7.16 2.73 5.43
C ARG A 88 7.27 4.07 4.70
N ILE A 89 8.04 4.14 3.62
CA ILE A 89 8.23 5.35 2.84
C ILE A 89 6.90 5.81 2.22
N LEU A 90 6.16 4.93 1.56
CA LEU A 90 4.89 5.26 0.91
C LEU A 90 3.82 5.67 1.94
N GLY A 91 3.70 4.92 3.03
CA GLY A 91 2.74 5.25 4.09
C GLY A 91 3.04 6.58 4.77
N ASN A 92 4.32 6.96 4.87
CA ASN A 92 4.73 8.26 5.38
C ASN A 92 4.51 9.39 4.35
N ALA A 93 4.67 9.12 3.04
CA ALA A 93 4.34 10.09 2.00
C ALA A 93 2.83 10.39 1.92
N LEU A 94 2.00 9.41 2.28
CA LEU A 94 0.53 9.54 2.36
C LEU A 94 0.03 10.12 3.69
N ALA A 95 0.92 10.48 4.61
CA ALA A 95 0.58 11.07 5.89
C ALA A 95 1.09 12.52 6.01
N PRO A 96 0.51 13.32 6.90
CA PRO A 96 1.12 14.58 7.29
C PRO A 96 2.52 14.36 7.87
N ASP A 97 3.43 15.29 7.63
CA ASP A 97 4.75 15.29 8.26
C ASP A 97 4.71 15.80 9.71
N ALA A 98 5.89 16.00 10.30
CA ALA A 98 6.01 16.49 11.68
C ALA A 98 5.43 17.91 11.87
N ASN A 99 5.30 18.69 10.80
CA ASN A 99 4.70 20.03 10.81
C ASN A 99 3.19 20.00 10.52
N GLY A 100 2.65 18.85 10.16
CA GLY A 100 1.25 18.68 9.73
C GLY A 100 1.03 18.86 8.23
N ASP A 101 2.08 19.05 7.43
CA ASP A 101 1.98 19.30 6.00
C ASP A 101 1.88 17.97 5.23
N MET A 102 0.93 17.91 4.29
CA MET A 102 0.79 16.81 3.35
C MET A 102 1.86 16.89 2.25
N ALA A 103 2.21 15.75 1.66
CA ALA A 103 3.02 15.76 0.45
C ALA A 103 2.29 16.55 -0.67
N PRO A 104 3.01 17.16 -1.64
CA PRO A 104 2.41 17.88 -2.75
C PRO A 104 1.35 17.05 -3.48
N GLU A 105 0.30 17.72 -3.97
CA GLU A 105 -0.81 17.06 -4.66
C GLU A 105 -0.35 16.19 -5.83
N ALA A 106 0.67 16.61 -6.55
CA ALA A 106 1.25 15.83 -7.65
C ALA A 106 1.79 14.47 -7.19
N VAL A 107 2.38 14.39 -5.98
CA VAL A 107 2.88 13.14 -5.38
C VAL A 107 1.71 12.27 -4.92
N THR A 108 0.78 12.84 -4.16
CA THR A 108 -0.35 12.10 -3.60
C THR A 108 -1.27 11.57 -4.70
N SER A 109 -1.52 12.36 -5.75
CA SER A 109 -2.30 11.94 -6.92
C SER A 109 -1.61 10.83 -7.72
N GLN A 110 -0.30 10.92 -7.93
CA GLN A 110 0.46 9.87 -8.62
C GLN A 110 0.46 8.56 -7.83
N LEU A 111 0.63 8.64 -6.51
CA LEU A 111 0.55 7.47 -5.63
C LEU A 111 -0.86 6.90 -5.61
N ALA A 112 -1.90 7.74 -5.49
CA ALA A 112 -3.28 7.31 -5.51
C ALA A 112 -3.62 6.58 -6.82
N TYR A 113 -3.19 7.11 -7.96
CA TYR A 113 -3.38 6.48 -9.27
C TYR A 113 -2.76 5.07 -9.32
N TYR A 114 -1.49 4.93 -8.88
CA TYR A 114 -0.80 3.64 -8.90
C TYR A 114 -1.38 2.64 -7.90
N LEU A 115 -1.66 3.08 -6.66
CA LEU A 115 -2.11 2.22 -5.58
C LEU A 115 -3.58 1.82 -5.70
N SER A 116 -4.41 2.60 -6.42
CA SER A 116 -5.82 2.25 -6.64
C SER A 116 -6.01 0.96 -7.44
N ASP A 117 -5.05 0.59 -8.31
CA ASP A 117 -5.07 -0.61 -9.15
C ASP A 117 -4.16 -1.73 -8.64
N MET A 118 -3.91 -1.78 -7.33
CA MET A 118 -3.13 -2.86 -6.73
C MET A 118 -3.83 -4.21 -6.93
N ARG A 119 -3.03 -5.22 -7.31
CA ARG A 119 -3.50 -6.58 -7.55
C ARG A 119 -3.16 -7.53 -6.39
N THR A 120 -3.71 -8.72 -6.46
CA THR A 120 -3.54 -9.78 -5.42
C THR A 120 -2.11 -9.91 -4.93
N ARG A 121 -1.11 -9.88 -5.83
CA ARG A 121 0.31 -10.03 -5.44
C ARG A 121 0.81 -8.89 -4.56
N GLN A 122 0.44 -7.65 -4.86
CA GLN A 122 0.84 -6.48 -4.08
C GLN A 122 0.16 -6.48 -2.72
N ILE A 123 -1.15 -6.78 -2.70
CA ILE A 123 -1.93 -6.85 -1.46
C ILE A 123 -1.42 -8.00 -0.58
N PHE A 124 -1.10 -9.16 -1.18
CA PHE A 124 -0.45 -10.27 -0.46
C PHE A 124 0.90 -9.82 0.14
N GLY A 125 1.73 -9.10 -0.63
CA GLY A 125 2.99 -8.53 -0.14
C GLY A 125 2.81 -7.60 1.05
N LEU A 126 1.73 -6.78 1.08
CA LEU A 126 1.40 -5.94 2.24
C LEU A 126 1.02 -6.78 3.47
N VAL A 127 0.26 -7.87 3.27
CA VAL A 127 -0.09 -8.80 4.38
C VAL A 127 1.16 -9.50 4.91
N GLU A 128 2.08 -9.95 4.04
CA GLU A 128 3.37 -10.53 4.47
C GLU A 128 4.20 -9.53 5.26
N VAL A 129 4.28 -8.27 4.81
CA VAL A 129 4.97 -7.20 5.56
C VAL A 129 4.33 -7.01 6.93
N LEU A 130 3.00 -7.03 7.04
CA LEU A 130 2.30 -6.90 8.33
C LEU A 130 2.58 -8.07 9.28
N VAL A 131 2.75 -9.28 8.76
CA VAL A 131 3.15 -10.46 9.55
C VAL A 131 4.57 -10.27 10.07
N HIS A 132 5.47 -9.81 9.21
CA HIS A 132 6.89 -9.65 9.51
C HIS A 132 7.17 -8.43 10.40
N LYS A 133 6.49 -7.30 10.16
CA LYS A 133 6.64 -6.01 10.87
C LYS A 133 5.28 -5.42 11.26
N PRO A 134 4.68 -5.89 12.36
CA PRO A 134 3.35 -5.42 12.80
C PRO A 134 3.27 -3.92 13.06
N GLU A 135 4.40 -3.28 13.41
CA GLU A 135 4.48 -1.83 13.64
C GLU A 135 4.18 -0.99 12.40
N LEU A 136 4.25 -1.57 11.19
CA LEU A 136 3.90 -0.90 9.93
C LEU A 136 2.39 -0.93 9.63
N ALA A 137 1.57 -1.44 10.54
CA ALA A 137 0.12 -1.49 10.37
C ALA A 137 -0.52 -0.15 9.95
N PRO A 138 -0.18 1.00 10.56
CA PRO A 138 -0.76 2.28 10.14
C PRO A 138 -0.43 2.66 8.70
N GLN A 139 0.79 2.39 8.24
CA GLN A 139 1.23 2.65 6.87
C GLN A 139 0.49 1.75 5.87
N ILE A 140 0.35 0.47 6.19
CA ILE A 140 -0.36 -0.51 5.36
C ILE A 140 -1.83 -0.12 5.23
N ILE A 141 -2.49 0.27 6.32
CA ILE A 141 -3.89 0.73 6.31
C ILE A 141 -4.05 1.95 5.41
N ARG A 142 -3.15 2.94 5.48
CA ARG A 142 -3.19 4.11 4.58
C ARG A 142 -3.09 3.72 3.12
N ILE A 143 -2.18 2.80 2.78
CA ILE A 143 -2.00 2.31 1.41
C ILE A 143 -3.27 1.57 0.94
N LEU A 144 -3.84 0.70 1.78
CA LEU A 144 -5.04 -0.08 1.45
C LEU A 144 -6.28 0.79 1.31
N ASN A 145 -6.41 1.90 2.06
CA ASN A 145 -7.51 2.85 1.94
C ASN A 145 -7.64 3.48 0.53
N ILE A 146 -6.56 3.47 -0.24
CA ILE A 146 -6.57 3.98 -1.62
C ILE A 146 -7.11 2.93 -2.60
N CYS A 147 -6.93 1.63 -2.31
CA CYS A 147 -7.30 0.55 -3.19
C CYS A 147 -8.71 0.02 -2.89
N VAL A 148 -9.68 0.46 -3.67
CA VAL A 148 -11.10 0.09 -3.49
C VAL A 148 -11.32 -1.43 -3.55
N PHE A 149 -10.58 -2.15 -4.38
CA PHE A 149 -10.74 -3.60 -4.57
C PHE A 149 -9.93 -4.45 -3.60
N ALA A 150 -9.15 -3.86 -2.71
CA ALA A 150 -8.30 -4.62 -1.78
C ALA A 150 -9.11 -5.53 -0.86
N GLY A 151 -10.32 -5.14 -0.46
CA GLY A 151 -11.23 -5.95 0.34
C GLY A 151 -11.51 -7.33 -0.29
N ASN A 152 -11.74 -7.38 -1.60
CA ASN A 152 -11.99 -8.64 -2.32
C ASN A 152 -10.77 -9.58 -2.26
N HIS A 153 -9.57 -9.05 -2.47
CA HIS A 153 -8.34 -9.84 -2.40
C HIS A 153 -8.03 -10.34 -0.98
N LEU A 154 -8.29 -9.51 0.03
CA LEU A 154 -8.15 -9.91 1.43
C LEU A 154 -9.15 -11.01 1.80
N ILE A 155 -10.39 -10.96 1.31
CA ILE A 155 -11.39 -12.02 1.49
C ILE A 155 -10.94 -13.33 0.82
N GLU A 156 -10.38 -13.27 -0.38
CA GLU A 156 -9.83 -14.44 -1.06
C GLU A 156 -8.71 -15.09 -0.24
N MET A 157 -7.80 -14.28 0.33
CA MET A 157 -6.74 -14.76 1.22
C MET A 157 -7.32 -15.40 2.49
N ALA A 158 -8.28 -14.74 3.14
CA ALA A 158 -8.94 -15.25 4.35
C ALA A 158 -9.64 -16.60 4.11
N ASN A 159 -10.22 -16.81 2.91
CA ASN A 159 -10.88 -18.05 2.52
C ASN A 159 -9.92 -19.15 2.06
N SER A 160 -8.72 -18.81 1.64
CA SER A 160 -7.76 -19.75 1.06
C SER A 160 -7.10 -20.62 2.12
N ARG A 161 -7.41 -21.93 2.11
CA ARG A 161 -6.73 -22.91 2.97
C ARG A 161 -5.27 -23.19 2.61
N LYS A 162 -4.82 -22.71 1.45
CA LYS A 162 -3.42 -22.80 1.03
C LYS A 162 -2.53 -21.75 1.72
N MET A 163 -3.16 -20.71 2.27
CA MET A 163 -2.47 -19.67 3.01
C MET A 163 -2.25 -20.09 4.47
N SER A 164 -1.15 -19.67 5.07
CA SER A 164 -0.91 -19.90 6.49
C SER A 164 -2.00 -19.25 7.35
N LEU A 165 -2.23 -19.79 8.54
CA LEU A 165 -3.20 -19.26 9.48
C LEU A 165 -2.91 -17.77 9.79
N GLU A 166 -1.65 -17.43 9.92
CA GLU A 166 -1.22 -16.07 10.25
C GLU A 166 -1.56 -15.06 9.15
N ILE A 167 -1.31 -15.40 7.88
CA ILE A 167 -1.72 -14.58 6.72
C ILE A 167 -3.24 -14.39 6.71
N ARG A 168 -4.00 -15.45 6.95
CA ARG A 168 -5.47 -15.40 6.99
C ARG A 168 -5.98 -14.49 8.12
N ARG A 169 -5.40 -14.59 9.31
CA ARG A 169 -5.70 -13.71 10.46
C ARG A 169 -5.43 -12.24 10.14
N LYS A 170 -4.25 -11.94 9.58
CA LYS A 170 -3.90 -10.57 9.21
C LYS A 170 -4.79 -10.01 8.10
N ALA A 171 -5.19 -10.84 7.13
CA ALA A 171 -6.13 -10.43 6.10
C ALA A 171 -7.51 -10.05 6.69
N ILE A 172 -8.07 -10.88 7.59
CA ILE A 172 -9.33 -10.61 8.29
C ILE A 172 -9.21 -9.34 9.15
N TRP A 173 -8.11 -9.20 9.87
CA TRP A 173 -7.84 -8.03 10.68
C TRP A 173 -7.78 -6.75 9.83
N LEU A 174 -7.07 -6.76 8.70
CA LEU A 174 -7.01 -5.63 7.78
C LEU A 174 -8.38 -5.24 7.22
N ILE A 175 -9.22 -6.22 6.87
CA ILE A 175 -10.60 -5.96 6.42
C ILE A 175 -11.34 -5.10 7.45
N SER A 176 -11.24 -5.43 8.74
CA SER A 176 -11.91 -4.69 9.80
C SER A 176 -11.28 -3.32 10.07
N GLN A 177 -9.95 -3.20 10.01
CA GLN A 177 -9.25 -1.94 10.29
C GLN A 177 -9.40 -0.89 9.19
N VAL A 178 -9.48 -1.35 7.94
CA VAL A 178 -9.72 -0.47 6.79
C VAL A 178 -11.21 -0.14 6.64
N GLY A 179 -12.10 -1.00 7.15
CA GLY A 179 -13.56 -0.78 7.11
C GLY A 179 -14.19 -1.21 5.78
N TYR A 180 -13.75 -2.30 5.19
CA TYR A 180 -14.32 -2.82 3.95
C TYR A 180 -15.71 -3.44 4.20
N LEU A 181 -16.77 -2.61 4.21
CA LEU A 181 -18.15 -3.03 4.50
C LEU A 181 -18.68 -4.06 3.50
N GLU A 182 -18.23 -4.02 2.26
CA GLU A 182 -18.58 -4.99 1.22
C GLU A 182 -18.07 -6.42 1.54
N ALA A 183 -17.13 -6.55 2.47
CA ALA A 183 -16.62 -7.83 2.93
C ALA A 183 -17.57 -8.55 3.91
N ILE A 184 -18.53 -7.85 4.52
CA ILE A 184 -19.43 -8.42 5.54
C ILE A 184 -20.11 -9.70 5.07
N PRO A 185 -20.79 -9.76 3.90
CA PRO A 185 -21.48 -10.99 3.48
C PRO A 185 -20.53 -12.18 3.27
N ALA A 186 -19.29 -11.93 2.89
CA ALA A 186 -18.30 -12.98 2.70
C ALA A 186 -17.75 -13.51 4.02
N LEU A 187 -17.52 -12.62 5.00
CA LEU A 187 -17.11 -12.99 6.35
C LEU A 187 -18.22 -13.76 7.10
N GLU A 188 -19.49 -13.40 6.93
CA GLU A 188 -20.64 -14.13 7.48
C GLU A 188 -20.70 -15.55 6.92
N ARG A 189 -20.56 -15.72 5.62
CA ARG A 189 -20.50 -17.05 5.00
C ARG A 189 -19.31 -17.86 5.50
N LEU A 190 -18.17 -17.21 5.73
CA LEU A 190 -16.99 -17.84 6.30
C LEU A 190 -17.26 -18.29 7.74
N GLN A 191 -17.86 -17.44 8.57
CA GLN A 191 -18.27 -17.75 9.95
C GLN A 191 -19.19 -18.97 9.99
N ILE A 192 -20.31 -18.95 9.26
CA ILE A 192 -21.30 -20.06 9.22
C ILE A 192 -20.62 -21.38 8.82
N ARG A 193 -19.78 -21.35 7.81
CA ARG A 193 -19.05 -22.53 7.33
C ARG A 193 -18.11 -23.10 8.40
N MET A 194 -17.42 -22.26 9.17
CA MET A 194 -16.56 -22.69 10.28
C MET A 194 -17.39 -23.26 11.43
N GLU A 195 -18.44 -22.57 11.85
CA GLU A 195 -19.33 -23.03 12.91
C GLU A 195 -19.97 -24.37 12.57
N THR A 196 -20.48 -24.54 11.33
CA THR A 196 -21.07 -25.82 10.88
C THR A 196 -20.05 -26.97 10.92
N ARG A 197 -18.79 -26.70 10.55
CA ARG A 197 -17.74 -27.72 10.63
C ARG A 197 -17.39 -28.12 12.05
N ILE A 198 -17.20 -27.11 12.92
CA ILE A 198 -16.88 -27.33 14.33
C ILE A 198 -18.01 -28.16 14.99
N THR A 199 -19.26 -27.77 14.77
CA THR A 199 -20.43 -28.50 15.33
C THR A 199 -20.59 -29.87 14.70
N GLY A 200 -20.44 -30.01 13.40
CA GLY A 200 -20.57 -31.29 12.70
C GLY A 200 -19.49 -32.30 13.11
N GLN A 201 -18.27 -31.86 13.39
CA GLN A 201 -17.20 -32.74 13.86
C GLN A 201 -17.37 -33.15 15.32
N GLN A 202 -17.89 -32.28 16.17
CA GLN A 202 -18.21 -32.64 17.57
C GLN A 202 -19.30 -33.69 17.69
N SER A 203 -20.18 -33.81 16.71
CA SER A 203 -21.26 -34.79 16.67
C SER A 203 -20.84 -36.17 16.11
N MET A 204 -19.64 -36.32 15.56
CA MET A 204 -19.15 -37.57 14.97
C MET A 204 -18.06 -38.22 15.86
N PRO A 205 -18.32 -39.38 16.48
CA PRO A 205 -17.37 -40.04 17.42
C PRO A 205 -16.04 -40.45 16.77
N PHE A 206 -15.97 -40.52 15.44
CA PHE A 206 -14.79 -40.96 14.67
C PHE A 206 -14.33 -39.90 13.67
N ALA A 207 -14.71 -38.63 13.85
CA ALA A 207 -14.25 -37.58 12.99
C ALA A 207 -12.72 -37.40 13.11
N PRO A 208 -12.00 -37.19 12.01
CA PRO A 208 -10.61 -36.77 12.09
C PRO A 208 -10.51 -35.48 12.91
N PRO A 209 -9.42 -35.28 13.66
CA PRO A 209 -9.29 -34.07 14.48
C PRO A 209 -9.55 -32.82 13.66
N LEU A 210 -10.24 -31.84 14.23
CA LEU A 210 -10.47 -30.53 13.66
C LEU A 210 -9.14 -30.02 13.10
N GLY A 211 -9.13 -29.66 11.83
CA GLY A 211 -8.03 -28.85 11.33
C GLY A 211 -7.94 -27.62 12.23
N VAL A 212 -6.83 -27.49 12.95
CA VAL A 212 -6.57 -26.45 13.96
C VAL A 212 -6.95 -25.05 13.44
N ASP A 213 -6.85 -24.84 12.14
CA ASP A 213 -7.08 -23.57 11.46
C ASP A 213 -8.49 -22.97 11.60
N ASP A 214 -9.55 -23.80 11.58
CA ASP A 214 -10.93 -23.27 11.56
C ASP A 214 -11.37 -22.81 12.95
N SER A 215 -10.99 -23.54 14.02
CA SER A 215 -11.29 -23.15 15.40
C SER A 215 -10.54 -21.88 15.81
N ASP A 216 -9.29 -21.74 15.35
CA ASP A 216 -8.43 -20.63 15.70
C ASP A 216 -8.76 -19.34 14.93
N LEU A 217 -9.37 -19.45 13.74
CA LEU A 217 -9.72 -18.31 12.91
C LEU A 217 -11.12 -17.74 13.23
N LEU A 218 -12.03 -18.55 13.77
CA LEU A 218 -13.40 -18.14 14.06
C LEU A 218 -13.51 -16.92 15.00
N PRO A 219 -12.71 -16.80 16.07
CA PRO A 219 -12.71 -15.61 16.91
C PRO A 219 -12.34 -14.33 16.15
N ASP A 220 -11.35 -14.40 15.23
CA ASP A 220 -10.91 -13.27 14.43
C ASP A 220 -12.01 -12.81 13.45
N VAL A 221 -12.72 -13.75 12.83
CA VAL A 221 -13.87 -13.46 11.95
C VAL A 221 -15.00 -12.77 12.73
N LYS A 222 -15.34 -13.27 13.92
CA LYS A 222 -16.38 -12.67 14.78
C LYS A 222 -16.00 -11.26 15.23
N SER A 223 -14.75 -11.06 15.63
CA SER A 223 -14.23 -9.76 16.00
C SER A 223 -14.28 -8.76 14.85
N ALA A 224 -13.86 -9.18 13.64
CA ALA A 224 -13.92 -8.34 12.45
C ALA A 224 -15.36 -7.95 12.09
N LEU A 225 -16.30 -8.88 12.14
CA LEU A 225 -17.72 -8.59 11.91
C LEU A 225 -18.30 -7.63 12.96
N LEU A 226 -17.89 -7.76 14.23
CA LEU A 226 -18.31 -6.85 15.28
C LEU A 226 -17.83 -5.41 14.98
N ILE A 227 -16.56 -5.23 14.62
CA ILE A 227 -15.98 -3.93 14.28
C ILE A 227 -16.68 -3.32 13.07
N LEU A 228 -16.87 -4.09 11.98
CA LEU A 228 -17.50 -3.60 10.75
C LEU A 228 -18.98 -3.21 10.90
N ARG A 229 -19.66 -3.77 11.91
CA ARG A 229 -21.08 -3.47 12.21
C ARG A 229 -21.25 -2.40 13.28
N SER A 230 -20.16 -2.01 13.95
CA SER A 230 -20.20 -0.91 14.92
C SER A 230 -20.38 0.40 14.15
N PRO A 231 -21.34 1.26 14.58
CA PRO A 231 -21.61 2.55 13.94
C PRO A 231 -20.45 3.54 14.13
#